data_ba112eced6404113aac635c4ee6785e4
#
_entry.id   ba112eced6404113aac635c4ee6785e4
#
_cell.length_a   1.000
_cell.length_b   1.000
_cell.length_c   1.000
_cell.angle_alpha   90.00
_cell.angle_beta   90.00
_cell.angle_gamma   90.00
#
_symmetry.space_group_name_H-M   'P 1'
#
loop_
_entity.id
_entity.type
_entity.pdbx_description
1 polymer ?
#
loop_
_entity_poly.entity_id
_entity_poly.type
_entity_poly.pdbx_seq_one_letter_code
_entity_poly.pdbx_strand_id
1 'polypeptide(L)'
;MTKKINALLLTAILLFSQAGFSCTGIVLKTKNGVTIPARTMEFGFDVRSKLLVIPKGSNLNFLSSVENKVGYQMKAKYGFAGMNAVEKNIVVDGVNEAGLYLGCFYFNGDAQYEKLTSSNQSKAVSSEELGNYV
;
A
#
# COMPACT_ATOMS: atom_id res chain seq x y z
N MET A 1 -18.49 -13.48 45.37
CA MET A 1 -17.19 -13.07 44.80
C MET A 1 -17.06 -13.44 43.33
N THR A 2 -17.45 -14.59 42.87
CA THR A 2 -17.36 -15.07 41.47
C THR A 2 -18.01 -14.13 40.41
N LYS A 3 -19.23 -13.60 40.66
CA LYS A 3 -19.91 -12.71 39.72
C LYS A 3 -19.17 -11.40 39.45
N LYS A 4 -18.50 -10.83 40.45
CA LYS A 4 -17.70 -9.60 40.29
C LYS A 4 -16.41 -9.86 39.52
N ILE A 5 -15.79 -11.03 39.71
CA ILE A 5 -14.59 -11.44 38.99
C ILE A 5 -14.91 -11.67 37.51
N ASN A 6 -16.04 -12.34 37.21
CA ASN A 6 -16.48 -12.57 35.83
C ASN A 6 -16.81 -11.25 35.10
N ALA A 7 -17.45 -10.29 35.78
CA ALA A 7 -17.70 -8.97 35.19
C ALA A 7 -16.40 -8.21 34.90
N LEU A 8 -15.42 -8.26 35.80
CA LEU A 8 -14.12 -7.62 35.60
C LEU A 8 -13.34 -8.24 34.44
N LEU A 9 -13.37 -9.58 34.32
CA LEU A 9 -12.76 -10.30 33.20
C LEU A 9 -13.41 -9.95 31.87
N LEU A 10 -14.73 -9.87 31.82
CA LEU A 10 -15.49 -9.50 30.63
C LEU A 10 -15.17 -8.06 30.18
N THR A 11 -15.10 -7.14 31.13
CA THR A 11 -14.71 -5.74 30.86
C THR A 11 -13.27 -5.65 30.37
N ALA A 12 -12.35 -6.40 30.95
CA ALA A 12 -10.96 -6.46 30.49
C ALA A 12 -10.85 -6.98 29.06
N ILE A 13 -11.58 -8.05 28.71
CA ILE A 13 -11.60 -8.63 27.36
C ILE A 13 -12.15 -7.60 26.34
N LEU A 14 -13.19 -6.86 26.70
CA LEU A 14 -13.76 -5.82 25.83
C LEU A 14 -12.85 -4.60 25.66
N LEU A 15 -12.02 -4.28 26.65
CA LEU A 15 -11.06 -3.18 26.57
C LEU A 15 -9.80 -3.57 25.76
N PHE A 16 -9.50 -4.86 25.65
CA PHE A 16 -8.38 -5.37 24.85
C PHE A 16 -8.75 -5.71 23.41
N SER A 17 -10.01 -5.53 22.98
CA SER A 17 -10.35 -5.61 21.57
C SER A 17 -9.77 -4.39 20.85
N GLN A 18 -8.47 -4.43 20.59
CA GLN A 18 -7.82 -3.53 19.65
C GLN A 18 -8.52 -3.74 18.32
N ALA A 19 -9.21 -2.72 17.82
CA ALA A 19 -9.67 -2.72 16.44
C ALA A 19 -8.42 -2.81 15.56
N GLY A 20 -8.08 -4.02 15.13
CA GLY A 20 -6.98 -4.25 14.21
C GLY A 20 -7.34 -3.61 12.88
N PHE A 21 -6.74 -2.49 12.55
CA PHE A 21 -6.79 -1.96 11.20
C PHE A 21 -6.01 -2.92 10.30
N SER A 22 -6.72 -3.75 9.58
CA SER A 22 -6.12 -4.79 8.73
C SER A 22 -6.77 -4.75 7.36
N CYS A 23 -5.99 -4.33 6.36
CA CYS A 23 -6.39 -4.46 4.97
C CYS A 23 -6.52 -5.93 4.60
N THR A 24 -7.62 -6.30 3.93
CA THR A 24 -7.85 -7.66 3.44
C THR A 24 -7.74 -7.70 1.92
N GLY A 25 -6.91 -8.59 1.39
CA GLY A 25 -6.80 -8.86 -0.04
C GLY A 25 -7.47 -10.18 -0.40
N ILE A 26 -8.20 -10.19 -1.52
CA ILE A 26 -8.83 -11.39 -2.09
C ILE A 26 -8.54 -11.49 -3.59
N VAL A 27 -8.51 -12.69 -4.09
CA VAL A 27 -8.41 -12.98 -5.52
C VAL A 27 -9.58 -13.87 -5.92
N LEU A 28 -10.44 -13.36 -6.76
CA LEU A 28 -11.58 -14.08 -7.30
C LEU A 28 -11.25 -14.64 -8.68
N LYS A 29 -11.66 -15.87 -8.94
CA LYS A 29 -11.60 -16.48 -10.27
C LYS A 29 -13.01 -16.70 -10.79
N THR A 30 -13.29 -16.16 -11.95
CA THR A 30 -14.56 -16.37 -12.64
C THR A 30 -14.59 -17.73 -13.33
N LYS A 31 -15.79 -18.21 -13.69
CA LYS A 31 -15.96 -19.51 -14.41
C LYS A 31 -15.26 -19.54 -15.77
N ASN A 32 -15.09 -18.39 -16.42
CA ASN A 32 -14.39 -18.24 -17.70
C ASN A 32 -12.89 -17.93 -17.56
N GLY A 33 -12.32 -18.08 -16.34
CA GLY A 33 -10.87 -17.98 -16.10
C GLY A 33 -10.34 -16.56 -15.84
N VAL A 34 -11.21 -15.54 -15.82
CA VAL A 34 -10.76 -14.18 -15.47
C VAL A 34 -10.41 -14.10 -13.99
N THR A 35 -9.28 -13.49 -13.68
CA THR A 35 -8.85 -13.21 -12.32
C THR A 35 -9.18 -11.77 -11.94
N ILE A 36 -9.86 -11.59 -10.83
CA ILE A 36 -10.27 -10.28 -10.31
C ILE A 36 -9.67 -10.12 -8.91
N PRO A 37 -8.57 -9.37 -8.76
CA PRO A 37 -8.07 -8.98 -7.45
C PRO A 37 -8.98 -7.89 -6.87
N ALA A 38 -9.16 -7.93 -5.57
CA ALA A 38 -9.88 -6.91 -4.82
C ALA A 38 -9.31 -6.80 -3.41
N ARG A 39 -9.49 -5.65 -2.79
CA ARG A 39 -9.05 -5.43 -1.41
C ARG A 39 -9.96 -4.44 -0.69
N THR A 40 -9.95 -4.52 0.63
CA THR A 40 -10.39 -3.44 1.49
C THR A 40 -9.21 -2.54 1.82
N MET A 41 -9.47 -1.25 2.00
CA MET A 41 -8.48 -0.31 2.52
C MET A 41 -8.98 0.22 3.86
N GLU A 42 -8.41 -0.30 4.93
CA GLU A 42 -8.75 0.10 6.29
C GLU A 42 -7.60 0.92 6.85
N PHE A 43 -7.86 2.19 7.07
CA PHE A 43 -6.89 3.14 7.59
C PHE A 43 -7.53 3.99 8.70
N GLY A 44 -6.75 4.50 9.63
CA GLY A 44 -7.25 5.29 10.76
C GLY A 44 -7.83 6.67 10.39
N PHE A 45 -7.77 7.04 9.12
CA PHE A 45 -8.33 8.28 8.58
C PHE A 45 -8.75 8.11 7.11
N ASP A 46 -9.54 9.04 6.58
CA ASP A 46 -9.89 9.06 5.16
C ASP A 46 -8.65 9.36 4.30
N VAL A 47 -8.23 8.38 3.52
CA VAL A 47 -7.07 8.48 2.63
C VAL A 47 -7.38 9.25 1.34
N ARG A 48 -8.60 9.68 1.12
CA ARG A 48 -9.07 10.47 -0.03
C ARG A 48 -8.58 9.93 -1.37
N SER A 49 -8.74 8.62 -1.54
CA SER A 49 -8.29 7.92 -2.75
C SER A 49 -9.01 8.42 -4.00
N LYS A 50 -8.26 8.60 -5.07
CA LYS A 50 -8.75 8.96 -6.40
C LYS A 50 -8.16 8.00 -7.42
N LEU A 51 -8.86 7.83 -8.53
CA LEU A 51 -8.31 7.09 -9.66
C LEU A 51 -7.17 7.90 -10.28
N LEU A 52 -6.00 7.29 -10.37
CA LEU A 52 -4.83 7.81 -11.03
C LEU A 52 -4.55 6.97 -12.28
N VAL A 53 -4.29 7.63 -13.40
CA VAL A 53 -3.90 6.98 -14.66
C VAL A 53 -2.57 7.55 -15.10
N ILE A 54 -1.60 6.66 -15.29
CA ILE A 54 -0.25 7.00 -15.73
C ILE A 54 -0.05 6.38 -17.12
N PRO A 55 0.06 7.18 -18.19
CA PRO A 55 0.31 6.68 -19.52
C PRO A 55 1.69 6.03 -19.66
N LYS A 56 1.81 5.05 -20.54
CA LYS A 56 3.10 4.51 -20.97
C LYS A 56 4.03 5.63 -21.45
N GLY A 57 5.30 5.55 -21.07
CA GLY A 57 6.34 6.54 -21.41
C GLY A 57 6.37 7.77 -20.50
N SER A 58 5.46 7.88 -19.52
CA SER A 58 5.50 8.95 -18.52
C SER A 58 6.82 8.91 -17.74
N ASN A 59 7.38 10.07 -17.43
CA ASN A 59 8.55 10.15 -16.55
C ASN A 59 8.12 9.93 -15.11
N LEU A 60 8.75 8.96 -14.46
CA LEU A 60 8.56 8.64 -13.05
C LEU A 60 9.82 9.07 -12.29
N ASN A 61 9.65 9.93 -11.31
CA ASN A 61 10.71 10.41 -10.43
C ASN A 61 10.36 9.98 -9.01
N PHE A 62 11.03 8.98 -8.50
CA PHE A 62 10.82 8.46 -7.16
C PHE A 62 11.50 9.35 -6.14
N LEU A 63 10.86 9.53 -4.98
CA LEU A 63 11.42 10.32 -3.90
C LEU A 63 12.44 9.48 -3.12
N SER A 64 13.58 10.07 -2.84
CA SER A 64 14.48 9.54 -1.82
C SER A 64 14.02 10.06 -0.46
N SER A 65 13.92 9.21 0.53
CA SER A 65 13.62 9.61 1.92
C SER A 65 14.77 10.38 2.59
N VAL A 66 15.90 10.50 1.92
CA VAL A 66 17.07 11.24 2.41
C VAL A 66 17.05 12.64 1.81
N GLU A 67 16.87 13.66 2.64
CA GLU A 67 17.02 15.08 2.30
C GLU A 67 16.16 15.58 1.14
N ASN A 68 14.98 15.01 0.90
CA ASN A 68 14.10 15.36 -0.23
C ASN A 68 14.78 15.31 -1.62
N LYS A 69 15.81 14.49 -1.76
CA LYS A 69 16.47 14.29 -3.04
C LYS A 69 15.68 13.34 -3.93
N VAL A 70 15.84 13.50 -5.24
CA VAL A 70 15.27 12.59 -6.22
C VAL A 70 16.01 11.24 -6.11
N GLY A 71 15.24 10.16 -5.98
CA GLY A 71 15.74 8.80 -5.98
C GLY A 71 15.88 8.24 -7.41
N TYR A 72 15.37 7.05 -7.63
CA TYR A 72 15.38 6.42 -8.94
C TYR A 72 14.50 7.19 -9.94
N GLN A 73 14.92 7.22 -11.19
CA GLN A 73 14.18 7.84 -12.28
C GLN A 73 14.03 6.85 -13.43
N MET A 74 12.84 6.75 -13.98
CA MET A 74 12.58 5.88 -15.14
C MET A 74 11.44 6.44 -15.99
N LYS A 75 11.28 5.85 -17.16
CA LYS A 75 10.04 5.99 -17.96
C LYS A 75 9.14 4.79 -17.70
N ALA A 76 7.85 5.02 -17.50
CA ALA A 76 6.87 3.97 -17.36
C ALA A 76 6.91 3.05 -18.58
N LYS A 77 7.31 1.79 -18.38
CA LYS A 77 7.38 0.78 -19.44
C LYS A 77 5.99 0.39 -19.93
N TYR A 78 5.03 0.39 -19.02
CA TYR A 78 3.62 0.09 -19.26
C TYR A 78 2.78 1.26 -18.75
N GLY A 79 1.63 1.50 -19.38
CA GLY A 79 0.59 2.33 -18.79
C GLY A 79 -0.05 1.59 -17.62
N PHE A 80 -0.43 2.30 -16.59
CA PHE A 80 -1.10 1.72 -15.42
C PHE A 80 -2.15 2.65 -14.85
N ALA A 81 -3.12 2.05 -14.18
CA ALA A 81 -4.19 2.78 -13.51
C ALA A 81 -4.46 2.16 -12.15
N GLY A 82 -4.81 2.99 -11.19
CA GLY A 82 -5.12 2.50 -9.85
C GLY A 82 -5.56 3.60 -8.91
N MET A 83 -5.79 3.21 -7.68
CA MET A 83 -6.16 4.13 -6.62
C MET A 83 -4.91 4.72 -5.98
N ASN A 84 -4.91 6.03 -5.81
CA ASN A 84 -3.89 6.71 -5.03
C ASN A 84 -4.28 6.79 -3.54
N ALA A 85 -3.39 7.32 -2.72
CA ALA A 85 -3.67 7.66 -1.33
C ALA A 85 -3.15 9.06 -1.02
N VAL A 86 -3.83 9.74 -0.09
CA VAL A 86 -3.48 11.08 0.43
C VAL A 86 -3.19 12.11 -0.66
N GLU A 87 -3.92 11.99 -1.77
CA GLU A 87 -3.80 12.89 -2.94
C GLU A 87 -2.41 12.93 -3.59
N LYS A 88 -1.53 11.98 -3.28
CA LYS A 88 -0.21 11.86 -3.90
C LYS A 88 -0.29 11.13 -5.25
N ASN A 89 0.69 11.33 -6.11
CA ASN A 89 0.83 10.63 -7.39
C ASN A 89 1.48 9.25 -7.21
N ILE A 90 0.98 8.49 -6.26
CA ILE A 90 1.42 7.12 -5.97
C ILE A 90 0.23 6.18 -6.11
N VAL A 91 0.41 5.07 -6.81
CA VAL A 91 -0.60 4.01 -6.91
C VAL A 91 -0.37 3.01 -5.77
N VAL A 92 -1.36 2.88 -4.90
CA VAL A 92 -1.33 1.93 -3.78
C VAL A 92 -2.12 0.67 -4.07
N ASP A 93 -2.92 0.70 -5.13
CA ASP A 93 -3.74 -0.41 -5.61
C ASP A 93 -4.02 -0.20 -7.08
N GLY A 94 -3.53 -1.06 -7.96
CA GLY A 94 -3.67 -0.82 -9.38
C GLY A 94 -3.24 -1.98 -10.27
N VAL A 95 -3.42 -1.79 -11.56
CA VAL A 95 -3.09 -2.75 -12.60
C VAL A 95 -2.42 -2.05 -13.77
N ASN A 96 -1.42 -2.69 -14.39
CA ASN A 96 -0.81 -2.18 -15.59
C ASN A 96 -1.42 -2.84 -16.86
N GLU A 97 -1.12 -2.27 -18.03
CA GLU A 97 -1.61 -2.77 -19.32
C GLU A 97 -1.09 -4.18 -19.69
N ALA A 98 -0.09 -4.69 -18.99
CA ALA A 98 0.38 -6.07 -19.12
C ALA A 98 -0.38 -7.06 -18.23
N GLY A 99 -1.35 -6.57 -17.44
CA GLY A 99 -2.18 -7.39 -16.56
C GLY A 99 -1.56 -7.69 -15.20
N LEU A 100 -0.46 -7.05 -14.84
CA LEU A 100 0.10 -7.17 -13.50
C LEU A 100 -0.67 -6.26 -12.54
N TYR A 101 -1.23 -6.86 -11.50
CA TYR A 101 -1.87 -6.17 -10.38
C TYR A 101 -0.93 -6.07 -9.19
N LEU A 102 -0.95 -4.93 -8.51
CA LEU A 102 -0.27 -4.70 -7.25
C LEU A 102 -1.22 -4.03 -6.25
N GLY A 103 -1.21 -4.51 -5.02
CA GLY A 103 -1.85 -3.87 -3.87
C GLY A 103 -0.84 -3.69 -2.74
N CYS A 104 -0.72 -2.48 -2.23
CA CYS A 104 0.15 -2.18 -1.10
C CYS A 104 -0.60 -2.44 0.22
N PHE A 105 -0.06 -3.29 1.08
CA PHE A 105 -0.55 -3.55 2.42
C PHE A 105 0.41 -2.95 3.43
N TYR A 106 -0.15 -2.21 4.40
CA TYR A 106 0.67 -1.61 5.44
C TYR A 106 1.07 -2.65 6.48
N PHE A 107 2.38 -2.77 6.74
CA PHE A 107 2.96 -3.76 7.65
C PHE A 107 3.86 -3.05 8.66
N ASN A 108 3.25 -2.37 9.61
CA ASN A 108 3.96 -1.54 10.57
C ASN A 108 4.75 -2.37 11.57
N GLY A 109 6.02 -2.00 11.75
CA GLY A 109 6.91 -2.58 12.76
C GLY A 109 7.69 -3.81 12.29
N ASP A 110 7.24 -4.53 11.25
CA ASP A 110 7.90 -5.75 10.78
C ASP A 110 8.66 -5.57 9.46
N ALA A 111 8.25 -4.59 8.66
CA ALA A 111 8.93 -4.30 7.39
C ALA A 111 10.33 -3.72 7.65
N GLN A 112 11.32 -4.30 6.98
CA GLN A 112 12.70 -3.82 7.01
C GLN A 112 13.12 -3.36 5.61
N TYR A 113 13.79 -2.23 5.55
CA TYR A 113 14.22 -1.62 4.31
C TYR A 113 15.72 -1.43 4.32
N GLU A 114 16.32 -1.42 3.12
CA GLU A 114 17.73 -1.13 2.96
C GLU A 114 18.06 0.28 3.50
N LYS A 115 19.16 0.40 4.23
CA LYS A 115 19.62 1.69 4.73
C LYS A 115 20.12 2.55 3.57
N LEU A 116 19.52 3.72 3.42
CA LEU A 116 19.95 4.67 2.41
C LEU A 116 21.29 5.32 2.79
N THR A 117 22.14 5.44 1.79
CA THR A 117 23.46 6.07 1.84
C THR A 117 23.64 6.94 0.60
N SER A 118 24.63 7.80 0.59
CA SER A 118 24.95 8.63 -0.58
C SER A 118 25.27 7.79 -1.82
N SER A 119 25.72 6.54 -1.65
CA SER A 119 26.10 5.66 -2.76
C SER A 119 24.91 4.93 -3.43
N ASN A 120 23.82 4.66 -2.70
CA ASN A 120 22.65 3.96 -3.24
C ASN A 120 21.41 4.84 -3.44
N GLN A 121 21.47 6.10 -3.01
CA GLN A 121 20.36 7.04 -3.05
C GLN A 121 19.72 7.19 -4.45
N SER A 122 20.51 7.23 -5.52
CA SER A 122 20.01 7.37 -6.89
C SER A 122 19.21 6.14 -7.38
N LYS A 123 19.23 5.05 -6.64
CA LYS A 123 18.45 3.83 -6.91
C LYS A 123 17.27 3.68 -5.95
N ALA A 124 17.04 4.67 -5.09
CA ALA A 124 16.02 4.58 -4.06
C ALA A 124 14.61 4.68 -4.68
N VAL A 125 13.75 3.75 -4.27
CA VAL A 125 12.30 3.78 -4.45
C VAL A 125 11.71 3.71 -3.06
N SER A 126 10.87 4.68 -2.69
CA SER A 126 10.22 4.61 -1.39
C SER A 126 9.20 3.47 -1.36
N SER A 127 8.94 2.92 -0.18
CA SER A 127 7.95 1.85 -0.02
C SER A 127 6.55 2.28 -0.48
N GLU A 128 6.21 3.55 -0.31
CA GLU A 128 4.92 4.11 -0.74
C GLU A 128 4.80 4.18 -2.27
N GLU A 129 5.91 4.36 -2.98
CA GLU A 129 5.96 4.54 -4.43
C GLU A 129 6.21 3.23 -5.20
N LEU A 130 6.36 2.10 -4.49
CA LEU A 130 6.63 0.81 -5.12
C LEU A 130 5.56 0.43 -6.14
N GLY A 131 4.31 0.87 -5.94
CA GLY A 131 3.23 0.67 -6.89
C GLY A 131 3.45 1.33 -8.25
N ASN A 132 4.20 2.42 -8.30
CA ASN A 132 4.53 3.10 -9.55
C ASN A 132 5.72 2.44 -10.28
N TYR A 133 6.52 1.65 -9.56
CA TYR A 133 7.69 0.95 -10.11
C TYR A 133 7.30 -0.33 -10.86
N VAL A 134 6.22 -0.99 -10.44
CA VAL A 134 5.70 -2.25 -10.99
C VAL A 134 4.77 -2.00 -12.16
#